data_c6eedaae3ac3e62c62a6eed809d35bd0
#
_entry.id   c6eedaae3ac3e62c62a6eed809d35bd0
#
_cell.length_a   1.000
_cell.length_b   1.000
_cell.length_c   1.000
_cell.angle_alpha   90.00
_cell.angle_beta   90.00
_cell.angle_gamma   90.00
#
_symmetry.space_group_name_H-M   'P 1'
#
loop_
_entity.id
_entity.type
_entity.pdbx_description
1 polymer ?
#
loop_
_entity_poly.entity_id
_entity_poly.type
_entity_poly.pdbx_seq_one_letter_code
_entity_poly.pdbx_strand_id
1 'polypeptide(L)'
;MTNWADISSLAAAGSTLVLAGVTFASVRSANRSARTADRAARLAERSLLARQRPLLMNSRLQDPQQKIDFQEGKRIALGGGRAALKSTENVLYLAVSIRNVGSGLAVLHGWHLCPALQRDRSHPPLDDFTHQNRDIYVAPGDTSFWQGAFRDPQADSFKAAAKAIDDGEPLTLSLLYGDYEGGQRVISQFTLRHAEDDSWLASVVRHFNIDQPDPR
;
A
#
# COMPACT_ATOMS: atom_id res chain seq x y z
N MET A 1 38.67 -32.23 -69.01
CA MET A 1 37.53 -33.00 -68.51
C MET A 1 37.17 -32.38 -67.17
N THR A 2 36.15 -31.57 -67.11
CA THR A 2 35.68 -30.96 -65.85
C THR A 2 35.02 -32.04 -65.01
N ASN A 3 35.58 -32.28 -63.79
CA ASN A 3 35.13 -33.32 -62.88
C ASN A 3 33.76 -32.90 -62.30
N TRP A 4 32.68 -33.51 -62.76
CA TRP A 4 31.32 -33.24 -62.23
C TRP A 4 31.18 -33.46 -60.69
N ALA A 5 32.02 -34.32 -60.19
CA ALA A 5 32.09 -34.56 -58.76
C ALA A 5 32.58 -33.33 -57.92
N ASP A 6 33.53 -32.57 -58.50
CA ASP A 6 34.06 -31.37 -57.85
C ASP A 6 33.05 -30.22 -57.90
N ILE A 7 32.26 -30.11 -58.93
CA ILE A 7 31.21 -29.09 -59.03
C ILE A 7 30.06 -29.39 -58.09
N SER A 8 29.68 -30.64 -57.96
CA SER A 8 28.60 -31.03 -57.00
C SER A 8 29.01 -30.85 -55.53
N SER A 9 30.26 -31.11 -55.20
CA SER A 9 30.79 -30.93 -53.83
C SER A 9 30.88 -29.43 -53.45
N LEU A 10 31.28 -28.58 -54.41
CA LEU A 10 31.31 -27.12 -54.21
C LEU A 10 29.88 -26.56 -54.04
N ALA A 11 28.91 -27.03 -54.80
CA ALA A 11 27.53 -26.63 -54.68
C ALA A 11 26.91 -27.06 -53.33
N ALA A 12 27.22 -28.28 -52.86
CA ALA A 12 26.80 -28.78 -51.57
C ALA A 12 27.42 -27.98 -50.41
N ALA A 13 28.72 -27.67 -50.46
CA ALA A 13 29.40 -26.86 -49.46
C ALA A 13 28.85 -25.42 -49.41
N GLY A 14 28.58 -24.82 -50.59
CA GLY A 14 27.97 -23.49 -50.65
C GLY A 14 26.55 -23.42 -50.06
N SER A 15 25.73 -24.43 -50.36
CA SER A 15 24.36 -24.51 -49.78
C SER A 15 24.37 -24.69 -48.27
N THR A 16 25.33 -25.46 -47.74
CA THR A 16 25.47 -25.66 -46.27
C THR A 16 25.88 -24.36 -45.55
N LEU A 17 26.78 -23.57 -46.13
CA LEU A 17 27.19 -22.27 -45.59
C LEU A 17 26.06 -21.26 -45.60
N VAL A 18 25.26 -21.22 -46.67
CA VAL A 18 24.08 -20.34 -46.73
C VAL A 18 23.04 -20.74 -45.67
N LEU A 19 22.76 -22.04 -45.53
CA LEU A 19 21.85 -22.54 -44.48
C LEU A 19 22.37 -22.19 -43.07
N ALA A 20 23.64 -22.36 -42.81
CA ALA A 20 24.25 -22.01 -41.54
C ALA A 20 24.12 -20.50 -41.23
N GLY A 21 24.35 -19.65 -42.24
CA GLY A 21 24.17 -18.20 -42.12
C GLY A 21 22.74 -17.79 -41.84
N VAL A 22 21.76 -18.37 -42.54
CA VAL A 22 20.33 -18.13 -42.33
C VAL A 22 19.90 -18.60 -40.95
N THR A 23 20.35 -19.78 -40.50
CA THR A 23 20.04 -20.31 -39.17
C THR A 23 20.62 -19.41 -38.09
N PHE A 24 21.86 -18.97 -38.23
CA PHE A 24 22.48 -18.05 -37.27
C PHE A 24 21.72 -16.70 -37.16
N ALA A 25 21.37 -16.12 -38.34
CA ALA A 25 20.60 -14.91 -38.41
C ALA A 25 19.20 -15.06 -37.74
N SER A 26 18.55 -16.20 -38.00
CA SER A 26 17.24 -16.54 -37.41
C SER A 26 17.33 -16.69 -35.86
N VAL A 27 18.33 -17.40 -35.36
CA VAL A 27 18.56 -17.56 -33.90
C VAL A 27 18.85 -16.20 -33.25
N ARG A 28 19.66 -15.37 -33.89
CA ARG A 28 19.97 -14.03 -33.39
C ARG A 28 18.72 -13.13 -33.37
N SER A 29 17.90 -13.20 -34.42
CA SER A 29 16.62 -12.49 -34.48
C SER A 29 15.65 -12.98 -33.42
N ALA A 30 15.49 -14.30 -33.24
CA ALA A 30 14.66 -14.91 -32.23
C ALA A 30 15.07 -14.48 -30.83
N ASN A 31 16.37 -14.47 -30.51
CA ASN A 31 16.89 -14.01 -29.23
C ASN A 31 16.61 -12.51 -28.97
N ARG A 32 16.67 -11.67 -29.98
CA ARG A 32 16.29 -10.26 -29.85
C ARG A 32 14.80 -10.10 -29.59
N SER A 33 13.98 -10.83 -30.34
CA SER A 33 12.52 -10.82 -30.16
C SER A 33 12.13 -11.32 -28.78
N ALA A 34 12.75 -12.39 -28.28
CA ALA A 34 12.53 -12.92 -26.92
C ALA A 34 12.86 -11.88 -25.83
N ARG A 35 14.01 -11.19 -25.96
CA ARG A 35 14.37 -10.12 -25.02
C ARG A 35 13.41 -8.93 -25.05
N THR A 36 12.89 -8.59 -26.22
CA THR A 36 11.91 -7.52 -26.37
C THR A 36 10.57 -7.91 -25.76
N ALA A 37 10.13 -9.14 -25.98
CA ALA A 37 8.92 -9.71 -25.38
C ALA A 37 9.01 -9.77 -23.85
N ASP A 38 10.15 -10.21 -23.29
CA ASP A 38 10.40 -10.23 -21.85
C ASP A 38 10.31 -8.81 -21.23
N ARG A 39 10.92 -7.82 -21.88
CA ARG A 39 10.81 -6.42 -21.43
C ARG A 39 9.39 -5.89 -21.49
N ALA A 40 8.66 -6.20 -22.56
CA ALA A 40 7.27 -5.80 -22.71
C ALA A 40 6.38 -6.45 -21.64
N ALA A 41 6.59 -7.73 -21.35
CA ALA A 41 5.87 -8.44 -20.28
C ALA A 41 6.11 -7.80 -18.90
N ARG A 42 7.37 -7.50 -18.55
CA ARG A 42 7.70 -6.83 -17.28
C ARG A 42 7.12 -5.41 -17.18
N LEU A 43 7.06 -4.67 -18.28
CA LEU A 43 6.43 -3.34 -18.32
C LEU A 43 4.91 -3.45 -18.16
N ALA A 44 4.29 -4.43 -18.78
CA ALA A 44 2.86 -4.70 -18.65
C ALA A 44 2.50 -5.09 -17.20
N GLU A 45 3.27 -5.97 -16.58
CA GLU A 45 3.13 -6.36 -15.18
C GLU A 45 3.23 -5.14 -14.23
N ARG A 46 4.28 -4.33 -14.39
CA ARG A 46 4.45 -3.11 -13.59
C ARG A 46 3.29 -2.13 -13.78
N SER A 47 2.79 -1.99 -15.01
CA SER A 47 1.64 -1.13 -15.33
C SER A 47 0.37 -1.65 -14.66
N LEU A 48 0.17 -2.97 -14.62
CA LEU A 48 -0.97 -3.61 -13.96
C LEU A 48 -0.91 -3.38 -12.45
N LEU A 49 0.23 -3.65 -11.83
CA LEU A 49 0.44 -3.41 -10.40
C LEU A 49 0.23 -1.94 -10.03
N ALA A 50 0.73 -1.01 -10.84
CA ALA A 50 0.51 0.42 -10.61
C ALA A 50 -0.96 0.83 -10.68
N ARG A 51 -1.76 0.15 -11.53
CA ARG A 51 -3.21 0.38 -11.64
C ARG A 51 -4.02 -0.21 -10.47
N GLN A 52 -3.47 -1.17 -9.76
CA GLN A 52 -4.13 -1.83 -8.62
C GLN A 52 -3.65 -1.26 -7.27
N ARG A 53 -2.81 -0.23 -7.29
CA ARG A 53 -2.22 0.30 -6.07
C ARG A 53 -3.22 1.15 -5.29
N PRO A 54 -3.57 0.76 -4.06
CA PRO A 54 -4.35 1.60 -3.16
C PRO A 54 -3.47 2.70 -2.55
N LEU A 55 -4.09 3.82 -2.19
CA LEU A 55 -3.41 4.91 -1.47
C LEU A 55 -4.40 5.59 -0.53
N LEU A 56 -4.25 5.35 0.77
CA LEU A 56 -5.11 5.93 1.78
C LEU A 56 -4.60 7.30 2.23
N MET A 57 -5.48 8.27 2.19
CA MET A 57 -5.27 9.63 2.72
C MET A 57 -6.39 9.98 3.70
N ASN A 58 -6.25 11.07 4.44
CA ASN A 58 -7.39 11.63 5.17
C ASN A 58 -8.48 12.06 4.18
N SER A 59 -9.75 11.89 4.57
CA SER A 59 -10.87 12.40 3.81
C SER A 59 -10.91 13.93 3.83
N ARG A 60 -11.73 14.53 3.00
CA ARG A 60 -11.87 16.00 2.92
C ARG A 60 -12.81 16.49 4.03
N LEU A 61 -12.60 17.73 4.49
CA LEU A 61 -13.46 18.33 5.52
C LEU A 61 -14.96 18.40 5.12
N GLN A 62 -15.25 18.53 3.84
CA GLN A 62 -16.60 18.55 3.28
C GLN A 62 -17.20 17.17 3.00
N ASP A 63 -16.43 16.08 3.18
CA ASP A 63 -16.96 14.74 2.98
C ASP A 63 -18.06 14.44 4.03
N PRO A 64 -19.08 13.68 3.68
CA PRO A 64 -20.22 13.45 4.55
C PRO A 64 -19.81 12.75 5.85
N GLN A 65 -20.52 13.09 6.91
CA GLN A 65 -20.31 12.46 8.22
C GLN A 65 -20.65 10.97 8.17
N GLN A 66 -19.80 10.16 8.78
CA GLN A 66 -19.96 8.72 8.88
C GLN A 66 -20.36 8.31 10.30
N LYS A 67 -21.17 7.27 10.41
CA LYS A 67 -21.57 6.67 11.70
C LYS A 67 -20.75 5.41 11.90
N ILE A 68 -20.01 5.37 12.99
CA ILE A 68 -19.13 4.27 13.36
C ILE A 68 -19.71 3.57 14.57
N ASP A 69 -19.95 2.27 14.43
CA ASP A 69 -20.42 1.41 15.52
C ASP A 69 -19.26 0.53 16.00
N PHE A 70 -18.94 0.62 17.29
CA PHE A 70 -17.99 -0.25 17.98
C PHE A 70 -18.71 -1.46 18.59
N GLN A 71 -17.94 -2.54 18.81
CA GLN A 71 -18.48 -3.82 19.32
C GLN A 71 -19.22 -3.67 20.65
N GLU A 72 -18.82 -2.71 21.48
CA GLU A 72 -19.41 -2.41 22.79
C GLU A 72 -20.70 -1.57 22.68
N GLY A 73 -21.26 -1.42 21.48
CA GLY A 73 -22.45 -0.60 21.23
C GLY A 73 -22.19 0.91 21.25
N LYS A 74 -20.95 1.34 21.37
CA LYS A 74 -20.58 2.76 21.30
C LYS A 74 -20.72 3.24 19.86
N ARG A 75 -21.47 4.32 19.65
CA ARG A 75 -21.60 5.00 18.37
C ARG A 75 -20.86 6.32 18.36
N ILE A 76 -20.11 6.56 17.29
CA ILE A 76 -19.38 7.80 17.08
C ILE A 76 -19.76 8.35 15.71
N ALA A 77 -20.08 9.64 15.67
CA ALA A 77 -20.24 10.36 14.41
C ALA A 77 -18.90 10.99 14.04
N LEU A 78 -18.38 10.64 12.88
CA LEU A 78 -17.08 11.07 12.40
C LEU A 78 -17.23 11.94 11.15
N GLY A 79 -16.84 13.20 11.25
CA GLY A 79 -16.81 14.13 10.12
C GLY A 79 -15.62 13.89 9.18
N GLY A 80 -15.70 14.42 7.98
CA GLY A 80 -14.60 14.37 7.02
C GLY A 80 -13.35 15.07 7.54
N GLY A 81 -12.17 14.54 7.20
CA GLY A 81 -10.86 15.07 7.62
C GLY A 81 -10.58 14.97 9.12
N ARG A 82 -11.47 14.34 9.87
CA ARG A 82 -11.40 14.30 11.33
C ARG A 82 -11.00 12.91 11.84
N ALA A 83 -10.54 12.90 13.10
CA ALA A 83 -10.42 11.71 13.92
C ALA A 83 -11.36 11.83 15.11
N ALA A 84 -11.71 10.69 15.70
CA ALA A 84 -12.42 10.60 16.96
C ALA A 84 -11.57 9.74 17.91
N LEU A 85 -11.14 10.33 19.00
CA LEU A 85 -10.36 9.70 20.03
C LEU A 85 -11.18 9.86 21.33
N LYS A 86 -11.63 8.76 21.90
CA LYS A 86 -12.47 8.77 23.10
C LYS A 86 -11.94 7.77 24.12
N SER A 87 -11.46 8.28 25.24
CA SER A 87 -11.05 7.48 26.39
C SER A 87 -12.25 7.21 27.30
N THR A 88 -12.32 5.99 27.80
CA THR A 88 -13.17 5.56 28.92
C THR A 88 -12.29 4.78 29.89
N GLU A 89 -12.83 4.43 31.06
CA GLU A 89 -12.09 3.68 32.07
C GLU A 89 -11.49 2.35 31.53
N ASN A 90 -12.21 1.68 30.61
CA ASN A 90 -11.86 0.34 30.16
C ASN A 90 -11.52 0.22 28.69
N VAL A 91 -11.90 1.21 27.87
CA VAL A 91 -11.71 1.14 26.41
C VAL A 91 -11.32 2.51 25.88
N LEU A 92 -10.29 2.51 25.04
CA LEU A 92 -9.91 3.68 24.26
C LEU A 92 -10.36 3.46 22.81
N TYR A 93 -11.34 4.22 22.35
CA TYR A 93 -11.91 4.16 21.00
C TYR A 93 -11.17 5.13 20.08
N LEU A 94 -10.78 4.63 18.93
CA LEU A 94 -10.05 5.36 17.91
C LEU A 94 -10.76 5.23 16.56
N ALA A 95 -10.96 6.33 15.87
CA ALA A 95 -11.46 6.29 14.50
C ALA A 95 -10.88 7.45 13.69
N VAL A 96 -10.62 7.22 12.41
CA VAL A 96 -10.11 8.23 11.48
C VAL A 96 -10.88 8.13 10.17
N SER A 97 -11.34 9.28 9.68
CA SER A 97 -11.98 9.35 8.36
C SER A 97 -10.90 9.33 7.27
N ILE A 98 -10.98 8.34 6.41
CA ILE A 98 -9.99 8.05 5.36
C ILE A 98 -10.65 8.04 3.99
N ARG A 99 -9.82 8.23 2.96
CA ARG A 99 -10.22 8.13 1.56
C ARG A 99 -9.15 7.37 0.78
N ASN A 100 -9.58 6.50 -0.11
CA ASN A 100 -8.69 5.87 -1.06
C ASN A 100 -8.55 6.74 -2.32
N VAL A 101 -7.40 7.37 -2.50
CA VAL A 101 -7.08 8.17 -3.70
C VAL A 101 -6.31 7.36 -4.74
N GLY A 102 -5.98 6.12 -4.40
CA GLY A 102 -5.40 5.15 -5.33
C GLY A 102 -6.43 4.54 -6.27
N SER A 103 -5.97 3.69 -7.16
CA SER A 103 -6.80 3.04 -8.18
C SER A 103 -7.15 1.59 -7.88
N GLY A 104 -6.55 1.00 -6.84
CA GLY A 104 -6.87 -0.34 -6.34
C GLY A 104 -7.74 -0.33 -5.10
N LEU A 105 -8.40 -1.45 -4.80
CA LEU A 105 -9.11 -1.67 -3.55
C LEU A 105 -8.10 -1.72 -2.39
N ALA A 106 -8.29 -0.89 -1.37
CA ALA A 106 -7.48 -0.95 -0.16
C ALA A 106 -8.07 -1.96 0.83
N VAL A 107 -7.23 -2.87 1.33
CA VAL A 107 -7.56 -3.83 2.38
C VAL A 107 -6.69 -3.51 3.59
N LEU A 108 -7.29 -3.12 4.71
CA LEU A 108 -6.55 -2.78 5.92
C LEU A 108 -6.16 -4.06 6.67
N HIS A 109 -4.87 -4.17 7.00
CA HIS A 109 -4.28 -5.33 7.68
C HIS A 109 -4.00 -5.06 9.16
N GLY A 110 -3.55 -3.85 9.48
CA GLY A 110 -3.15 -3.52 10.84
C GLY A 110 -2.94 -2.04 11.08
N TRP A 111 -2.69 -1.70 12.32
CA TRP A 111 -2.45 -0.34 12.75
C TRP A 111 -1.47 -0.26 13.91
N HIS A 112 -0.79 0.85 14.02
CA HIS A 112 0.10 1.16 15.13
C HIS A 112 -0.13 2.61 15.57
N LEU A 113 -0.31 2.84 16.87
CA LEU A 113 -0.46 4.17 17.43
C LEU A 113 0.77 4.50 18.30
N CYS A 114 1.45 5.57 17.94
CA CYS A 114 2.49 6.18 18.77
C CYS A 114 1.89 7.39 19.51
N PRO A 115 1.93 7.42 20.87
CA PRO A 115 1.37 8.53 21.67
C PRO A 115 2.27 9.77 21.64
N ALA A 116 2.92 10.01 20.52
CA ALA A 116 3.78 11.16 20.26
C ALA A 116 3.85 11.48 18.78
N LEU A 117 4.30 12.68 18.46
CA LEU A 117 4.56 13.06 17.08
C LEU A 117 5.86 12.40 16.58
N GLN A 118 5.75 11.45 15.67
CA GLN A 118 6.89 10.79 15.05
C GLN A 118 7.49 11.70 13.96
N ARG A 119 8.73 12.15 14.16
CA ARG A 119 9.42 13.09 13.25
C ARG A 119 10.46 12.43 12.37
N ASP A 120 10.89 11.23 12.71
CA ASP A 120 11.84 10.47 11.93
C ASP A 120 11.23 10.00 10.59
N ARG A 121 12.09 9.56 9.68
CA ARG A 121 11.68 9.10 8.35
C ARG A 121 11.52 7.59 8.30
N SER A 122 11.26 6.96 9.43
CA SER A 122 11.05 5.52 9.56
C SER A 122 9.59 5.19 9.82
N HIS A 123 9.20 3.99 9.51
CA HIS A 123 7.93 3.41 9.95
C HIS A 123 8.17 2.44 11.11
N PRO A 124 7.16 2.17 11.95
CA PRO A 124 7.26 1.14 12.97
C PRO A 124 7.59 -0.23 12.35
N PRO A 125 8.30 -1.12 13.06
CA PRO A 125 8.45 -2.51 12.67
C PRO A 125 7.08 -3.15 12.37
N LEU A 126 7.00 -4.04 11.39
CA LEU A 126 5.71 -4.65 11.01
C LEU A 126 5.12 -5.50 12.13
N ASP A 127 5.97 -6.08 12.97
CA ASP A 127 5.57 -6.90 14.12
C ASP A 127 4.91 -6.08 15.24
N ASP A 128 5.10 -4.76 15.25
CA ASP A 128 4.48 -3.86 16.23
C ASP A 128 3.05 -3.45 15.83
N PHE A 129 2.60 -3.87 14.65
CA PHE A 129 1.25 -3.55 14.20
C PHE A 129 0.21 -4.45 14.87
N THR A 130 -0.79 -3.84 15.48
CA THR A 130 -1.99 -4.53 15.93
C THR A 130 -2.81 -4.95 14.72
N HIS A 131 -3.13 -6.24 14.60
CA HIS A 131 -3.96 -6.74 13.50
C HIS A 131 -5.36 -6.14 13.55
N GLN A 132 -5.92 -5.91 12.37
CA GLN A 132 -7.31 -5.47 12.25
C GLN A 132 -8.26 -6.63 12.61
N ASN A 133 -9.19 -6.40 13.56
CA ASN A 133 -10.10 -7.46 14.03
C ASN A 133 -11.18 -7.83 13.02
N ARG A 134 -11.43 -6.97 12.04
CA ARG A 134 -12.35 -7.21 10.93
C ARG A 134 -11.77 -6.59 9.67
N ASP A 135 -12.07 -7.18 8.53
CA ASP A 135 -11.66 -6.63 7.25
C ASP A 135 -12.36 -5.29 7.00
N ILE A 136 -11.57 -4.29 6.66
CA ILE A 136 -12.05 -2.99 6.21
C ILE A 136 -11.56 -2.79 4.77
N TYR A 137 -12.51 -2.63 3.87
CA TYR A 137 -12.27 -2.42 2.45
C TYR A 137 -12.62 -1.00 2.07
N VAL A 138 -11.73 -0.34 1.32
CA VAL A 138 -11.99 1.01 0.81
C VAL A 138 -11.80 1.01 -0.70
N ALA A 139 -12.90 1.15 -1.43
CA ALA A 139 -12.88 1.17 -2.89
C ALA A 139 -12.15 2.40 -3.44
N PRO A 140 -11.62 2.33 -4.69
CA PRO A 140 -10.98 3.47 -5.33
C PRO A 140 -11.92 4.69 -5.39
N GLY A 141 -11.42 5.84 -4.94
CA GLY A 141 -12.17 7.09 -4.90
C GLY A 141 -13.13 7.26 -3.74
N ASP A 142 -13.45 6.19 -3.01
CA ASP A 142 -14.41 6.22 -1.91
C ASP A 142 -13.81 6.79 -0.62
N THR A 143 -14.73 7.36 0.17
CA THR A 143 -14.49 7.77 1.56
C THR A 143 -15.02 6.69 2.48
N SER A 144 -14.22 6.34 3.48
CA SER A 144 -14.52 5.34 4.50
C SER A 144 -13.91 5.78 5.83
N PHE A 145 -13.88 4.90 6.79
CA PHE A 145 -13.20 5.13 8.07
C PHE A 145 -12.34 3.93 8.45
N TRP A 146 -11.30 4.21 9.19
CA TRP A 146 -10.61 3.22 10.00
C TRP A 146 -11.10 3.32 11.44
N GLN A 147 -11.19 2.18 12.12
CA GLN A 147 -11.45 2.13 13.55
C GLN A 147 -10.54 1.12 14.24
N GLY A 148 -10.12 1.46 15.45
CA GLY A 148 -9.37 0.61 16.37
C GLY A 148 -9.79 0.85 17.82
N ALA A 149 -9.40 -0.04 18.71
CA ALA A 149 -9.61 0.16 20.13
C ALA A 149 -8.55 -0.56 20.96
N PHE A 150 -8.08 0.08 22.02
CA PHE A 150 -7.37 -0.57 23.09
C PHE A 150 -8.38 -1.01 24.16
N ARG A 151 -8.29 -2.27 24.60
CA ARG A 151 -9.25 -2.89 25.52
C ARG A 151 -8.61 -3.41 26.81
N ASP A 152 -7.31 -3.22 26.98
CA ASP A 152 -6.60 -3.58 28.18
C ASP A 152 -6.09 -2.31 28.90
N PRO A 153 -6.80 -1.83 29.93
CA PRO A 153 -6.42 -0.63 30.68
C PRO A 153 -5.09 -0.79 31.44
N GLN A 154 -4.62 -2.01 31.63
CA GLN A 154 -3.36 -2.27 32.32
C GLN A 154 -2.16 -2.20 31.36
N ALA A 155 -2.38 -2.33 30.06
CA ALA A 155 -1.32 -2.24 29.05
C ALA A 155 -0.69 -0.84 29.04
N ASP A 156 0.64 -0.79 28.94
CA ASP A 156 1.38 0.48 28.88
C ASP A 156 1.00 1.31 27.65
N SER A 157 0.69 0.65 26.53
CA SER A 157 0.21 1.31 25.31
C SER A 157 -1.14 2.00 25.51
N PHE A 158 -2.07 1.40 26.27
CA PHE A 158 -3.34 2.03 26.63
C PHE A 158 -3.09 3.28 27.49
N LYS A 159 -2.32 3.15 28.58
CA LYS A 159 -2.05 4.24 29.53
C LYS A 159 -1.37 5.42 28.83
N ALA A 160 -0.37 5.15 28.00
CA ALA A 160 0.34 6.18 27.26
C ALA A 160 -0.55 6.90 26.24
N ALA A 161 -1.39 6.14 25.52
CA ALA A 161 -2.32 6.71 24.53
C ALA A 161 -3.43 7.51 25.21
N ALA A 162 -4.04 7.00 26.30
CA ALA A 162 -5.06 7.69 27.07
C ALA A 162 -4.52 9.01 27.63
N LYS A 163 -3.34 8.98 28.25
CA LYS A 163 -2.69 10.20 28.75
C LYS A 163 -2.47 11.24 27.64
N ALA A 164 -1.92 10.85 26.49
CA ALA A 164 -1.67 11.78 25.40
C ALA A 164 -2.97 12.39 24.84
N ILE A 165 -4.07 11.61 24.82
CA ILE A 165 -5.39 12.10 24.40
C ILE A 165 -5.96 13.09 25.40
N ASP A 166 -5.91 12.76 26.69
CA ASP A 166 -6.42 13.62 27.77
C ASP A 166 -5.63 14.94 27.86
N ASP A 167 -4.32 14.89 27.60
CA ASP A 167 -3.44 16.07 27.56
C ASP A 167 -3.55 16.86 26.22
N GLY A 168 -4.31 16.36 25.24
CA GLY A 168 -4.45 17.00 23.92
C GLY A 168 -3.17 16.95 23.07
N GLU A 169 -2.23 16.07 23.41
CA GLU A 169 -0.95 15.93 22.73
C GLU A 169 -1.12 15.28 21.35
N PRO A 170 -0.33 15.70 20.33
CA PRO A 170 -0.43 15.12 19.00
C PRO A 170 0.08 13.68 18.98
N LEU A 171 -0.67 12.80 18.28
CA LEU A 171 -0.34 11.39 18.13
C LEU A 171 0.00 11.07 16.66
N THR A 172 0.67 9.94 16.47
CA THR A 172 0.95 9.39 15.15
C THR A 172 0.27 8.04 14.99
N LEU A 173 -0.60 7.92 14.01
CA LEU A 173 -1.25 6.67 13.61
C LEU A 173 -0.66 6.17 12.31
N SER A 174 -0.19 4.93 12.29
CA SER A 174 0.28 4.24 11.09
C SER A 174 -0.73 3.16 10.71
N LEU A 175 -1.23 3.20 9.49
CA LEU A 175 -2.15 2.20 8.93
C LEU A 175 -1.41 1.35 7.90
N LEU A 176 -1.36 0.05 8.14
CA LEU A 176 -0.83 -0.95 7.20
C LEU A 176 -1.99 -1.51 6.37
N TYR A 177 -1.88 -1.43 5.08
CA TYR A 177 -2.86 -1.95 4.14
C TYR A 177 -2.19 -2.42 2.85
N GLY A 178 -2.91 -3.16 2.04
CA GLY A 178 -2.45 -3.64 0.75
C GLY A 178 -3.55 -3.61 -0.29
N ASP A 179 -3.23 -4.12 -1.48
CA ASP A 179 -4.23 -4.43 -2.50
C ASP A 179 -4.99 -5.72 -2.14
N TYR A 180 -6.04 -6.01 -2.88
CA TYR A 180 -6.85 -7.21 -2.66
C TYR A 180 -6.09 -8.52 -2.89
N GLU A 181 -5.06 -8.50 -3.74
CA GLU A 181 -4.24 -9.68 -4.04
C GLU A 181 -3.08 -9.87 -3.04
N GLY A 182 -2.84 -8.90 -2.15
CA GLY A 182 -1.80 -8.93 -1.13
C GLY A 182 -0.39 -8.66 -1.64
N GLY A 183 -0.25 -8.13 -2.86
CA GLY A 183 1.03 -7.92 -3.53
C GLY A 183 1.68 -6.56 -3.32
N GLN A 184 0.97 -5.57 -2.77
CA GLN A 184 1.44 -4.20 -2.63
C GLN A 184 1.04 -3.61 -1.28
N ARG A 185 1.84 -3.90 -0.24
CA ARG A 185 1.60 -3.33 1.08
C ARG A 185 2.17 -1.91 1.19
N VAL A 186 1.41 -1.06 1.84
CA VAL A 186 1.74 0.34 2.09
C VAL A 186 1.44 0.67 3.54
N ILE A 187 2.26 1.51 4.15
CA ILE A 187 1.94 2.16 5.41
C ILE A 187 1.64 3.63 5.11
N SER A 188 0.45 4.09 5.49
CA SER A 188 0.14 5.52 5.55
C SER A 188 0.23 5.99 6.99
N GLN A 189 1.05 7.00 7.21
CA GLN A 189 1.26 7.61 8.52
C GLN A 189 0.47 8.90 8.63
N PHE A 190 -0.36 8.99 9.66
CA PHE A 190 -1.22 10.13 9.95
C PHE A 190 -0.76 10.81 11.24
N THR A 191 -0.79 12.11 11.25
CA THR A 191 -0.75 12.90 12.49
C THR A 191 -2.17 13.22 12.91
N LEU A 192 -2.47 12.95 14.17
CA LEU A 192 -3.74 13.31 14.83
C LEU A 192 -3.45 14.49 15.76
N ARG A 193 -4.14 15.61 15.56
CA ARG A 193 -3.96 16.84 16.36
C ARG A 193 -5.27 17.29 16.94
N HIS A 194 -5.25 17.64 18.20
CA HIS A 194 -6.37 18.29 18.87
C HIS A 194 -6.57 19.69 18.28
N ALA A 195 -7.81 20.06 17.99
CA ALA A 195 -8.20 21.36 17.44
C ALA A 195 -8.90 22.18 18.52
N GLU A 196 -9.00 23.49 18.29
CA GLU A 196 -9.61 24.44 19.24
C GLU A 196 -11.12 24.14 19.52
N ASP A 197 -11.79 23.44 18.60
CA ASP A 197 -13.21 23.06 18.73
C ASP A 197 -13.42 21.71 19.45
N ASP A 198 -12.45 21.28 20.25
CA ASP A 198 -12.43 20.00 20.99
C ASP A 198 -12.56 18.77 20.05
N SER A 199 -12.23 18.93 18.78
CA SER A 199 -12.19 17.85 17.81
C SER A 199 -10.75 17.42 17.51
N TRP A 200 -10.59 16.28 16.85
CA TRP A 200 -9.30 15.82 16.36
C TRP A 200 -9.26 15.92 14.84
N LEU A 201 -8.19 16.50 14.32
CA LEU A 201 -7.91 16.56 12.89
C LEU A 201 -6.92 15.46 12.53
N ALA A 202 -7.18 14.79 11.43
CA ALA A 202 -6.28 13.80 10.85
C ALA A 202 -5.62 14.36 9.58
N SER A 203 -4.31 14.24 9.50
CA SER A 203 -3.54 14.65 8.32
C SER A 203 -2.53 13.57 7.98
N VAL A 204 -2.54 13.10 6.74
CA VAL A 204 -1.50 12.18 6.27
C VAL A 204 -0.18 12.93 6.10
N VAL A 205 0.90 12.36 6.61
CA VAL A 205 2.24 12.98 6.54
C VAL A 205 3.19 12.20 5.66
N ARG A 206 2.99 10.87 5.52
CA ARG A 206 3.88 10.02 4.74
C ARG A 206 3.24 8.71 4.33
N HIS A 207 3.77 8.17 3.23
CA HIS A 207 3.51 6.81 2.77
C HIS A 207 4.83 6.06 2.64
N PHE A 208 4.86 4.82 3.09
CA PHE A 208 6.00 3.91 2.92
C PHE A 208 5.57 2.72 2.07
N ASN A 209 6.37 2.41 1.06
CA ASN A 209 6.24 1.16 0.33
C ASN A 209 6.92 0.06 1.12
N ILE A 210 6.23 -1.07 1.32
CA ILE A 210 6.81 -2.21 2.05
C ILE A 210 7.40 -3.24 1.08
N ASP A 211 6.68 -3.56 0.01
CA ASP A 211 7.06 -4.60 -0.96
C ASP A 211 7.81 -4.04 -2.18
N GLN A 212 7.96 -2.73 -2.28
CA GLN A 212 8.66 -2.03 -3.34
C GLN A 212 9.66 -1.04 -2.75
N PRO A 213 10.76 -0.73 -3.41
CA PRO A 213 11.66 0.32 -2.98
C PRO A 213 10.92 1.65 -2.83
N ASP A 214 11.20 2.39 -1.75
CA ASP A 214 10.66 3.74 -1.61
C ASP A 214 11.26 4.63 -2.71
N PRO A 215 10.43 5.37 -3.46
CA PRO A 215 10.92 6.24 -4.55
C PRO A 215 11.67 7.49 -4.07
N ARG A 216 11.89 7.65 -2.76
CA ARG A 216 12.51 8.83 -2.13
C ARG A 216 13.87 8.57 -1.54
#